data_13560e18ba3561e53900d9488e6ddd9d
#
_entry.id   13560e18ba3561e53900d9488e6ddd9d
#
_cell.length_a   1.000
_cell.length_b   1.000
_cell.length_c   1.000
_cell.angle_alpha   90.00
_cell.angle_beta   90.00
_cell.angle_gamma   90.00
#
_symmetry.space_group_name_H-M   'P 1'
#
loop_
_entity.id
_entity.type
_entity.pdbx_description
1 polymer ?
#
loop_
_entity_poly.entity_id
_entity_poly.type
_entity_poly.pdbx_seq_one_letter_code
_entity_poly.pdbx_strand_id
1 'polypeptide(L)'
;MSIAQVLNSIAAKGPVFEAGHVWLAGAGPGDVRYLTLEVALALSQADVIVRDALVSDDVVSLGPQAEIVFAGKRGGKPSATQDDITASLIDLARQGKKVLRLKGGDPFIFGRGGEEAEALVRAGIPFRILPGMTSSLAALASARIPATMRGISRAVTLATGHAAGTEEDLDWLALAKTQEPIVVYMGLKNIGSIAGLLMQGGRSGKTPVAVIMSATTAQERIFIGTLESIADDAKREKFEAPALIVIGEIISMRDRLGVPTL
;
A
#
# COMPACT_ATOMS: atom_id res chain seq x y z
N MET A 1 14.95 23.89 18.94
CA MET A 1 15.58 22.77 18.21
C MET A 1 15.02 22.80 16.80
N SER A 2 15.87 22.85 15.78
CA SER A 2 15.43 22.80 14.37
C SER A 2 15.05 21.36 13.99
N ILE A 3 14.29 21.20 12.89
CA ILE A 3 13.94 19.87 12.37
C ILE A 3 15.19 19.05 12.04
N ALA A 4 16.25 19.69 11.53
CA ALA A 4 17.52 19.03 11.26
C ALA A 4 18.18 18.48 12.53
N GLN A 5 18.15 19.23 13.64
CA GLN A 5 18.64 18.75 14.94
C GLN A 5 17.83 17.57 15.48
N VAL A 6 16.51 17.57 15.28
CA VAL A 6 15.65 16.43 15.64
C VAL A 6 16.01 15.19 14.83
N LEU A 7 16.13 15.32 13.51
CA LEU A 7 16.49 14.22 12.61
C LEU A 7 17.87 13.64 12.95
N ASN A 8 18.86 14.50 13.19
CA ASN A 8 20.20 14.06 13.61
C ASN A 8 20.17 13.31 14.96
N SER A 9 19.36 13.77 15.91
CA SER A 9 19.21 13.10 17.21
C SER A 9 18.54 11.71 17.07
N ILE A 10 17.61 11.56 16.14
CA ILE A 10 16.96 10.27 15.84
C ILE A 10 17.97 9.36 15.12
N ALA A 11 18.67 9.86 14.12
CA ALA A 11 19.67 9.11 13.36
C ALA A 11 20.78 8.54 14.27
N ALA A 12 21.26 9.34 15.23
CA ALA A 12 22.29 8.92 16.17
C ALA A 12 21.86 7.77 17.11
N LYS A 13 20.56 7.53 17.27
CA LYS A 13 19.99 6.47 18.10
C LYS A 13 19.49 5.27 17.29
N GLY A 14 19.44 5.42 15.99
CA GLY A 14 18.97 4.37 15.09
C GLY A 14 20.03 3.32 14.79
N PRO A 15 19.62 2.20 14.19
CA PRO A 15 20.59 1.21 13.70
C PRO A 15 21.38 1.76 12.52
N VAL A 16 22.60 1.29 12.39
CA VAL A 16 23.48 1.62 11.26
C VAL A 16 23.05 0.82 10.05
N PHE A 17 22.92 1.48 8.89
CA PHE A 17 22.75 0.80 7.62
C PHE A 17 24.13 0.34 7.13
N GLU A 18 24.43 -0.93 7.31
CA GLU A 18 25.76 -1.49 7.02
C GLU A 18 25.85 -1.95 5.56
N ALA A 19 27.10 -1.99 5.05
CA ALA A 19 27.38 -2.54 3.73
C ALA A 19 27.00 -4.03 3.66
N GLY A 20 26.44 -4.46 2.54
CA GLY A 20 25.97 -5.83 2.36
C GLY A 20 24.59 -6.13 2.98
N HIS A 21 23.92 -5.14 3.57
CA HIS A 21 22.58 -5.28 4.12
C HIS A 21 21.50 -4.87 3.12
N VAL A 22 20.34 -5.52 3.21
CA VAL A 22 19.12 -5.14 2.50
C VAL A 22 18.08 -4.63 3.50
N TRP A 23 17.60 -3.40 3.31
CA TRP A 23 16.47 -2.90 4.08
C TRP A 23 15.22 -2.85 3.21
N LEU A 24 14.16 -3.61 3.62
CA LEU A 24 12.86 -3.63 2.96
C LEU A 24 12.00 -2.54 3.57
N ALA A 25 11.75 -1.47 2.84
CA ALA A 25 11.17 -0.25 3.38
C ALA A 25 9.85 0.13 2.70
N GLY A 26 8.89 0.60 3.49
CA GLY A 26 7.63 1.12 3.00
C GLY A 26 7.72 2.60 2.63
N ALA A 27 7.47 2.90 1.36
CA ALA A 27 7.48 4.27 0.83
C ALA A 27 6.22 5.08 1.16
N GLY A 28 5.28 4.49 1.90
CA GLY A 28 3.99 5.14 2.14
C GLY A 28 3.08 5.15 0.90
N PRO A 29 1.97 5.91 0.95
CA PRO A 29 0.91 5.88 -0.07
C PRO A 29 1.18 6.74 -1.31
N GLY A 30 2.27 7.49 -1.34
CA GLY A 30 2.65 8.34 -2.48
C GLY A 30 3.26 9.68 -2.09
N ASP A 31 2.67 10.44 -1.17
CA ASP A 31 3.19 11.72 -0.70
C ASP A 31 4.35 11.52 0.28
N VAL A 32 5.46 12.23 0.07
CA VAL A 32 6.67 12.18 0.91
C VAL A 32 6.41 12.50 2.39
N ARG A 33 5.36 13.25 2.70
CA ARG A 33 4.96 13.60 4.07
C ARG A 33 4.51 12.38 4.90
N TYR A 34 4.19 11.28 4.24
CA TYR A 34 3.79 10.01 4.88
C TYR A 34 4.93 9.02 5.05
N LEU A 35 6.17 9.42 4.73
CA LEU A 35 7.33 8.60 5.05
C LEU A 35 7.53 8.53 6.57
N THR A 36 7.93 7.36 7.04
CA THR A 36 8.48 7.29 8.39
C THR A 36 9.85 7.95 8.43
N LEU A 37 10.22 8.53 9.56
CA LEU A 37 11.54 9.15 9.72
C LEU A 37 12.67 8.16 9.47
N GLU A 38 12.48 6.89 9.82
CA GLU A 38 13.49 5.84 9.62
C GLU A 38 13.69 5.55 8.12
N VAL A 39 12.62 5.53 7.33
CA VAL A 39 12.72 5.36 5.87
C VAL A 39 13.40 6.57 5.22
N ALA A 40 13.09 7.79 5.67
CA ALA A 40 13.75 9.01 5.17
C ALA A 40 15.26 8.99 5.47
N LEU A 41 15.66 8.52 6.66
CA LEU A 41 17.07 8.34 7.02
C LEU A 41 17.74 7.23 6.19
N ALA A 42 17.03 6.12 5.92
CA ALA A 42 17.55 5.03 5.10
C ALA A 42 17.80 5.48 3.66
N LEU A 43 16.89 6.28 3.09
CA LEU A 43 17.04 6.88 1.75
C LEU A 43 18.34 7.70 1.64
N SER A 44 18.68 8.49 2.67
CA SER A 44 19.89 9.31 2.66
C SER A 44 21.19 8.52 2.79
N GLN A 45 21.14 7.24 3.18
CA GLN A 45 22.30 6.38 3.43
C GLN A 45 22.48 5.26 2.40
N ALA A 46 21.46 5.00 1.57
CA ALA A 46 21.47 3.91 0.60
C ALA A 46 22.52 4.16 -0.51
N ASP A 47 23.25 3.11 -0.90
CA ASP A 47 24.06 3.10 -2.11
C ASP A 47 23.21 2.78 -3.35
N VAL A 48 22.17 1.93 -3.16
CA VAL A 48 21.25 1.53 -4.22
C VAL A 48 19.82 1.51 -3.70
N ILE A 49 18.90 2.11 -4.46
CA ILE A 49 17.46 2.05 -4.22
C ILE A 49 16.82 1.18 -5.30
N VAL A 50 16.29 0.02 -4.91
CA VAL A 50 15.49 -0.85 -5.77
C VAL A 50 14.02 -0.54 -5.52
N ARG A 51 13.35 0.12 -6.48
CA ARG A 51 11.98 0.63 -6.29
C ARG A 51 10.93 -0.04 -7.17
N ASP A 52 9.69 -0.11 -6.65
CA ASP A 52 8.49 -0.50 -7.40
C ASP A 52 7.90 0.67 -8.22
N ALA A 53 6.99 0.34 -9.14
CA ALA A 53 6.31 1.31 -9.99
C ALA A 53 5.41 2.31 -9.22
N LEU A 54 4.91 1.93 -8.05
CA LEU A 54 4.03 2.78 -7.23
C LEU A 54 4.79 3.74 -6.30
N VAL A 55 6.11 3.66 -6.26
CA VAL A 55 6.93 4.59 -5.49
C VAL A 55 7.14 5.85 -6.32
N SER A 56 6.78 7.02 -5.78
CA SER A 56 6.90 8.30 -6.48
C SER A 56 8.36 8.73 -6.65
N ASP A 57 8.61 9.52 -7.70
CA ASP A 57 9.93 10.10 -7.94
C ASP A 57 10.33 11.08 -6.82
N ASP A 58 9.36 11.77 -6.21
CA ASP A 58 9.59 12.67 -5.09
C ASP A 58 10.21 11.93 -3.89
N VAL A 59 9.72 10.72 -3.59
CA VAL A 59 10.29 9.89 -2.52
C VAL A 59 11.72 9.45 -2.87
N VAL A 60 11.94 9.01 -4.10
CA VAL A 60 13.27 8.55 -4.54
C VAL A 60 14.29 9.69 -4.54
N SER A 61 13.87 10.92 -4.83
CA SER A 61 14.74 12.10 -4.84
C SER A 61 15.36 12.44 -3.48
N LEU A 62 14.82 11.88 -2.37
CA LEU A 62 15.41 12.03 -1.04
C LEU A 62 16.70 11.20 -0.84
N GLY A 63 17.03 10.32 -1.76
CA GLY A 63 18.30 9.57 -1.82
C GLY A 63 19.17 9.97 -3.00
N PRO A 64 19.60 11.24 -3.13
CA PRO A 64 20.22 11.76 -4.36
C PRO A 64 21.57 11.14 -4.73
N GLN A 65 22.20 10.41 -3.80
CA GLN A 65 23.47 9.74 -4.02
C GLN A 65 23.32 8.26 -4.45
N ALA A 66 22.11 7.72 -4.30
CA ALA A 66 21.84 6.31 -4.57
C ALA A 66 21.68 6.02 -6.06
N GLU A 67 22.22 4.90 -6.51
CA GLU A 67 21.87 4.33 -7.80
C GLU A 67 20.41 3.86 -7.77
N ILE A 68 19.62 4.14 -8.81
CA ILE A 68 18.22 3.76 -8.88
C ILE A 68 18.03 2.56 -9.81
N VAL A 69 17.57 1.46 -9.22
CA VAL A 69 17.18 0.24 -9.93
C VAL A 69 15.65 0.14 -9.95
N PHE A 70 15.07 0.12 -11.13
CA PHE A 70 13.62 0.03 -11.28
C PHE A 70 13.17 -1.43 -11.38
N ALA A 71 12.42 -1.91 -10.41
CA ALA A 71 11.90 -3.28 -10.33
C ALA A 71 10.46 -3.43 -10.90
N GLY A 72 9.82 -2.34 -11.31
CA GLY A 72 8.46 -2.33 -11.84
C GLY A 72 8.38 -2.65 -13.33
N LYS A 73 7.14 -2.66 -13.87
CA LYS A 73 6.92 -2.78 -15.33
C LYS A 73 7.37 -1.50 -16.02
N ARG A 74 8.31 -1.60 -16.95
CA ARG A 74 8.59 -0.53 -17.93
C ARG A 74 7.83 -0.85 -19.22
N GLY A 75 7.16 0.15 -19.79
CA GLY A 75 6.42 0.01 -21.04
C GLY A 75 7.23 -0.71 -22.11
N GLY A 76 6.67 -1.80 -22.66
CA GLY A 76 7.27 -2.56 -23.76
C GLY A 76 8.36 -3.59 -23.41
N LYS A 77 8.81 -3.69 -22.15
CA LYS A 77 9.72 -4.76 -21.70
C LYS A 77 8.98 -5.77 -20.82
N PRO A 78 9.37 -7.08 -20.84
CA PRO A 78 8.86 -8.04 -19.87
C PRO A 78 9.08 -7.51 -18.46
N SER A 79 8.06 -7.63 -17.61
CA SER A 79 8.20 -7.30 -16.20
C SER A 79 9.24 -8.21 -15.58
N ALA A 80 10.16 -7.66 -14.78
CA ALA A 80 10.99 -8.49 -13.92
C ALA A 80 10.08 -9.38 -13.07
N THR A 81 10.39 -10.66 -13.01
CA THR A 81 9.68 -11.59 -12.11
C THR A 81 10.05 -11.27 -10.66
N GLN A 82 9.29 -11.78 -9.70
CA GLN A 82 9.66 -11.62 -8.29
C GLN A 82 11.02 -12.26 -7.98
N ASP A 83 11.33 -13.37 -8.65
CA ASP A 83 12.60 -14.05 -8.51
C ASP A 83 13.77 -13.21 -9.05
N ASP A 84 13.57 -12.51 -10.19
CA ASP A 84 14.57 -11.60 -10.74
C ASP A 84 14.85 -10.42 -9.79
N ILE A 85 13.79 -9.87 -9.18
CA ILE A 85 13.92 -8.78 -8.21
C ILE A 85 14.72 -9.27 -6.99
N THR A 86 14.35 -10.42 -6.47
CA THR A 86 14.99 -11.01 -5.29
C THR A 86 16.45 -11.36 -5.55
N ALA A 87 16.75 -11.95 -6.71
CA ALA A 87 18.13 -12.23 -7.14
C ALA A 87 18.94 -10.94 -7.21
N SER A 88 18.39 -9.88 -7.78
CA SER A 88 19.04 -8.57 -7.86
C SER A 88 19.36 -7.99 -6.46
N LEU A 89 18.45 -8.10 -5.49
CA LEU A 89 18.69 -7.66 -4.12
C LEU A 89 19.88 -8.40 -3.48
N ILE A 90 19.92 -9.72 -3.66
CA ILE A 90 20.98 -10.60 -3.13
C ILE A 90 22.33 -10.25 -3.76
N ASP A 91 22.37 -10.08 -5.09
CA ASP A 91 23.60 -9.79 -5.82
C ASP A 91 24.18 -8.42 -5.45
N LEU A 92 23.34 -7.41 -5.33
CA LEU A 92 23.76 -6.08 -4.88
C LEU A 92 24.29 -6.09 -3.44
N ALA A 93 23.66 -6.83 -2.53
CA ALA A 93 24.12 -6.98 -1.17
C ALA A 93 25.48 -7.71 -1.11
N ARG A 94 25.68 -8.77 -1.91
CA ARG A 94 26.95 -9.49 -2.01
C ARG A 94 28.08 -8.64 -2.57
N GLN A 95 27.77 -7.61 -3.35
CA GLN A 95 28.74 -6.58 -3.78
C GLN A 95 29.08 -5.58 -2.67
N GLY A 96 28.57 -5.75 -1.46
CA GLY A 96 28.80 -4.85 -0.32
C GLY A 96 27.98 -3.57 -0.37
N LYS A 97 26.94 -3.47 -1.19
CA LYS A 97 26.07 -2.29 -1.26
C LYS A 97 25.10 -2.23 -0.08
N LYS A 98 24.77 -1.02 0.35
CA LYS A 98 23.62 -0.73 1.23
C LYS A 98 22.39 -0.66 0.35
N VAL A 99 21.60 -1.74 0.33
CA VAL A 99 20.48 -1.90 -0.61
C VAL A 99 19.16 -1.53 0.05
N LEU A 100 18.54 -0.44 -0.37
CA LEU A 100 17.20 -0.06 0.05
C LEU A 100 16.17 -0.57 -0.96
N ARG A 101 15.42 -1.60 -0.59
CA ARG A 101 14.27 -2.08 -1.34
C ARG A 101 13.05 -1.25 -0.97
N LEU A 102 12.59 -0.36 -1.85
CA LEU A 102 11.53 0.60 -1.58
C LEU A 102 10.22 0.16 -2.23
N LYS A 103 9.19 -0.07 -1.40
CA LYS A 103 7.88 -0.62 -1.78
C LYS A 103 6.78 0.38 -1.48
N GLY A 104 5.80 0.52 -2.38
CA GLY A 104 4.63 1.37 -2.11
C GLY A 104 3.84 0.89 -0.89
N GLY A 105 3.36 1.82 -0.06
CA GLY A 105 2.65 1.49 1.18
C GLY A 105 3.56 0.90 2.25
N ASP A 106 3.24 -0.31 2.68
CA ASP A 106 3.98 -1.10 3.68
C ASP A 106 4.51 -2.39 3.04
N PRO A 107 5.74 -2.85 3.34
CA PRO A 107 6.31 -4.05 2.73
C PRO A 107 5.51 -5.33 2.97
N PHE A 108 4.83 -5.42 4.11
CA PHE A 108 4.13 -6.62 4.57
C PHE A 108 2.62 -6.59 4.35
N ILE A 109 2.08 -5.51 3.76
CA ILE A 109 0.67 -5.42 3.39
C ILE A 109 0.53 -5.55 1.87
N PHE A 110 0.23 -6.77 1.40
CA PHE A 110 0.09 -7.12 -0.03
C PHE A 110 1.26 -6.69 -0.93
N GLY A 111 2.44 -6.47 -0.31
CA GLY A 111 3.66 -6.02 -0.99
C GLY A 111 4.65 -7.13 -1.29
N ARG A 112 4.37 -8.39 -0.99
CA ARG A 112 5.27 -9.55 -1.16
C ARG A 112 6.61 -9.43 -0.40
N GLY A 113 6.71 -8.51 0.57
CA GLY A 113 7.93 -8.33 1.37
C GLY A 113 8.31 -9.57 2.18
N GLY A 114 7.32 -10.41 2.55
CA GLY A 114 7.57 -11.69 3.21
C GLY A 114 8.37 -12.67 2.33
N GLU A 115 8.03 -12.77 1.04
CA GLU A 115 8.75 -13.61 0.08
C GLU A 115 10.19 -13.11 -0.14
N GLU A 116 10.37 -11.80 -0.27
CA GLU A 116 11.69 -11.16 -0.38
C GLU A 116 12.53 -11.42 0.88
N ALA A 117 11.95 -11.25 2.08
CA ALA A 117 12.62 -11.49 3.36
C ALA A 117 13.05 -12.96 3.52
N GLU A 118 12.16 -13.90 3.19
CA GLU A 118 12.47 -15.33 3.25
C GLU A 118 13.63 -15.71 2.31
N ALA A 119 13.67 -15.14 1.11
CA ALA A 119 14.77 -15.40 0.18
C ALA A 119 16.10 -14.79 0.67
N LEU A 120 16.09 -13.62 1.31
CA LEU A 120 17.27 -13.04 1.95
C LEU A 120 17.79 -13.93 3.08
N VAL A 121 16.90 -14.51 3.91
CA VAL A 121 17.28 -15.49 4.93
C VAL A 121 17.98 -16.69 4.29
N ARG A 122 17.37 -17.28 3.26
CA ARG A 122 17.96 -18.44 2.55
C ARG A 122 19.33 -18.13 1.94
N ALA A 123 19.55 -16.89 1.51
CA ALA A 123 20.80 -16.44 0.94
C ALA A 123 21.86 -16.00 1.97
N GLY A 124 21.51 -15.99 3.26
CA GLY A 124 22.39 -15.51 4.34
C GLY A 124 22.66 -14.01 4.29
N ILE A 125 21.75 -13.22 3.68
CA ILE A 125 21.88 -11.77 3.58
C ILE A 125 21.22 -11.11 4.80
N PRO A 126 21.94 -10.28 5.58
CA PRO A 126 21.35 -9.51 6.67
C PRO A 126 20.32 -8.49 6.13
N PHE A 127 19.17 -8.41 6.79
CA PHE A 127 18.12 -7.48 6.34
C PHE A 127 17.37 -6.87 7.53
N ARG A 128 16.64 -5.81 7.22
CA ARG A 128 15.69 -5.16 8.12
C ARG A 128 14.40 -4.86 7.40
N ILE A 129 13.29 -4.83 8.18
CA ILE A 129 11.99 -4.36 7.71
C ILE A 129 11.75 -2.99 8.31
N LEU A 130 11.53 -1.99 7.46
CA LEU A 130 11.12 -0.65 7.87
C LEU A 130 9.65 -0.46 7.49
N PRO A 131 8.75 -0.35 8.48
CA PRO A 131 7.33 -0.21 8.19
C PRO A 131 7.06 1.10 7.44
N GLY A 132 6.01 1.09 6.61
CA GLY A 132 5.48 2.26 5.94
C GLY A 132 4.00 2.46 6.24
N MET A 133 3.48 3.65 5.95
CA MET A 133 2.04 3.87 6.02
C MET A 133 1.37 3.13 4.88
N THR A 134 0.60 2.08 5.20
CA THR A 134 -0.15 1.36 4.18
C THR A 134 -1.22 2.25 3.55
N SER A 135 -1.45 2.10 2.25
CA SER A 135 -2.37 2.96 1.50
C SER A 135 -3.82 2.93 2.03
N SER A 136 -4.27 1.83 2.65
CA SER A 136 -5.61 1.77 3.24
C SER A 136 -5.81 2.81 4.34
N LEU A 137 -4.88 2.91 5.30
CA LEU A 137 -5.02 3.85 6.40
C LEU A 137 -4.91 5.31 5.93
N ALA A 138 -4.03 5.58 4.99
CA ALA A 138 -3.89 6.90 4.42
C ALA A 138 -5.13 7.31 3.60
N ALA A 139 -5.65 6.41 2.76
CA ALA A 139 -6.85 6.65 1.96
C ALA A 139 -8.10 6.86 2.83
N LEU A 140 -8.25 6.06 3.88
CA LEU A 140 -9.35 6.24 4.83
C LEU A 140 -9.27 7.61 5.51
N ALA A 141 -8.07 8.03 5.94
CA ALA A 141 -7.88 9.34 6.57
C ALA A 141 -8.15 10.49 5.61
N SER A 142 -7.63 10.45 4.37
CA SER A 142 -7.87 11.48 3.35
C SER A 142 -9.36 11.56 3.00
N ALA A 143 -10.03 10.42 2.90
CA ALA A 143 -11.46 10.35 2.64
C ALA A 143 -12.34 10.71 3.84
N ARG A 144 -11.78 10.99 5.02
CA ARG A 144 -12.53 11.20 6.28
C ARG A 144 -13.45 10.02 6.63
N ILE A 145 -13.00 8.82 6.39
CA ILE A 145 -13.68 7.58 6.76
C ILE A 145 -12.85 6.94 7.88
N PRO A 146 -13.34 6.85 9.12
CA PRO A 146 -12.62 6.14 10.18
C PRO A 146 -12.46 4.66 9.84
N ALA A 147 -11.30 4.07 10.13
CA ALA A 147 -11.15 2.61 9.99
C ALA A 147 -12.04 1.85 10.98
N THR A 148 -12.20 2.41 12.19
CA THR A 148 -13.04 1.87 13.26
C THR A 148 -13.74 3.00 13.99
N MET A 149 -14.95 2.74 14.51
CA MET A 149 -15.68 3.69 15.35
C MET A 149 -16.59 2.96 16.32
N ARG A 150 -16.55 3.37 17.60
CA ARG A 150 -17.42 2.82 18.64
C ARG A 150 -18.90 2.97 18.23
N GLY A 151 -19.64 1.88 18.28
CA GLY A 151 -21.06 1.82 17.93
C GLY A 151 -21.34 1.55 16.43
N ILE A 152 -20.30 1.59 15.57
CA ILE A 152 -20.45 1.29 14.13
C ILE A 152 -19.59 0.09 13.73
N SER A 153 -18.29 0.10 14.06
CA SER A 153 -17.40 -1.01 13.74
C SER A 153 -16.35 -1.22 14.83
N ARG A 154 -15.98 -2.48 15.07
CA ARG A 154 -14.99 -2.90 16.06
C ARG A 154 -13.76 -3.52 15.41
N ALA A 155 -13.82 -3.80 14.13
CA ALA A 155 -12.77 -4.39 13.34
C ALA A 155 -12.73 -3.75 11.94
N VAL A 156 -11.65 -3.96 11.23
CA VAL A 156 -11.53 -3.67 9.80
C VAL A 156 -10.76 -4.82 9.15
N THR A 157 -11.25 -5.31 8.04
CA THR A 157 -10.57 -6.34 7.25
C THR A 157 -9.82 -5.69 6.10
N LEU A 158 -8.53 -5.97 5.98
CA LEU A 158 -7.73 -5.66 4.80
C LEU A 158 -7.73 -6.91 3.91
N ALA A 159 -8.22 -6.77 2.69
CA ALA A 159 -8.37 -7.87 1.74
C ALA A 159 -7.73 -7.53 0.40
N THR A 160 -7.34 -8.55 -0.36
CA THR A 160 -6.94 -8.39 -1.77
C THR A 160 -8.03 -8.90 -2.68
N GLY A 161 -8.37 -8.15 -3.71
CA GLY A 161 -9.32 -8.56 -4.75
C GLY A 161 -8.66 -9.11 -6.01
N HIS A 162 -7.35 -9.39 -5.95
CA HIS A 162 -6.60 -9.85 -7.13
C HIS A 162 -7.12 -11.17 -7.71
N ALA A 163 -7.47 -12.12 -6.84
CA ALA A 163 -7.92 -13.46 -7.20
C ALA A 163 -9.46 -13.62 -7.17
N ALA A 164 -10.22 -12.52 -7.01
CA ALA A 164 -11.66 -12.59 -6.83
C ALA A 164 -12.36 -13.36 -7.96
N GLY A 165 -13.07 -14.42 -7.58
CA GLY A 165 -13.76 -15.34 -8.49
C GLY A 165 -12.90 -16.53 -8.98
N THR A 166 -11.73 -16.78 -8.40
CA THR A 166 -10.88 -17.96 -8.67
C THR A 166 -10.86 -18.92 -7.48
N GLU A 167 -10.27 -20.11 -7.64
CA GLU A 167 -10.12 -21.10 -6.54
C GLU A 167 -9.21 -20.62 -5.39
N GLU A 168 -8.32 -19.66 -5.66
CA GLU A 168 -7.43 -19.06 -4.66
C GLU A 168 -8.03 -17.82 -3.97
N ASP A 169 -9.32 -17.56 -4.20
CA ASP A 169 -10.00 -16.36 -3.68
C ASP A 169 -10.28 -16.45 -2.18
N LEU A 170 -10.51 -15.28 -1.60
CA LEU A 170 -11.01 -15.16 -0.24
C LEU A 170 -12.44 -15.66 -0.15
N ASP A 171 -12.82 -16.19 1.00
CA ASP A 171 -14.23 -16.49 1.29
C ASP A 171 -15.03 -15.19 1.54
N TRP A 172 -15.42 -14.53 0.45
CA TRP A 172 -16.24 -13.32 0.49
C TRP A 172 -17.60 -13.55 1.12
N LEU A 173 -18.16 -14.77 1.02
CA LEU A 173 -19.42 -15.14 1.64
C LEU A 173 -19.29 -15.15 3.17
N ALA A 174 -18.18 -15.66 3.70
CA ALA A 174 -17.89 -15.62 5.14
C ALA A 174 -17.61 -14.17 5.60
N LEU A 175 -16.84 -13.39 4.85
CA LEU A 175 -16.57 -11.99 5.15
C LEU A 175 -17.83 -11.14 5.17
N ALA A 176 -18.79 -11.43 4.30
CA ALA A 176 -20.08 -10.73 4.27
C ALA A 176 -20.82 -10.83 5.61
N LYS A 177 -20.73 -11.97 6.31
CA LYS A 177 -21.44 -12.22 7.57
C LYS A 177 -20.91 -11.38 8.74
N THR A 178 -19.68 -10.92 8.68
CA THR A 178 -19.09 -10.12 9.78
C THR A 178 -19.73 -8.74 9.91
N GLN A 179 -20.29 -8.20 8.83
CA GLN A 179 -20.80 -6.83 8.71
C GLN A 179 -19.75 -5.73 9.01
N GLU A 180 -18.52 -6.09 9.38
CA GLU A 180 -17.44 -5.15 9.63
C GLU A 180 -16.90 -4.55 8.32
N PRO A 181 -16.30 -3.36 8.34
CA PRO A 181 -15.72 -2.74 7.16
C PRO A 181 -14.65 -3.62 6.50
N ILE A 182 -14.66 -3.63 5.16
CA ILE A 182 -13.64 -4.29 4.35
C ILE A 182 -12.95 -3.23 3.49
N VAL A 183 -11.61 -3.22 3.50
CA VAL A 183 -10.80 -2.39 2.59
C VAL A 183 -10.11 -3.32 1.61
N VAL A 184 -10.45 -3.20 0.33
CA VAL A 184 -9.98 -4.10 -0.73
C VAL A 184 -8.89 -3.44 -1.54
N TYR A 185 -7.73 -4.08 -1.57
CA TYR A 185 -6.60 -3.75 -2.45
C TYR A 185 -6.73 -4.49 -3.77
N MET A 186 -6.26 -3.89 -4.85
CA MET A 186 -6.21 -4.53 -6.18
C MET A 186 -7.55 -5.11 -6.68
N GLY A 187 -8.67 -4.63 -6.12
CA GLY A 187 -10.01 -5.16 -6.38
C GLY A 187 -10.77 -4.49 -7.52
N LEU A 188 -10.25 -3.36 -8.08
CA LEU A 188 -11.03 -2.53 -9.00
C LEU A 188 -11.53 -3.29 -10.24
N LYS A 189 -10.70 -4.15 -10.82
CA LYS A 189 -11.10 -4.97 -11.98
C LYS A 189 -12.18 -5.99 -11.65
N ASN A 190 -12.21 -6.46 -10.41
CA ASN A 190 -13.08 -7.52 -9.92
C ASN A 190 -14.20 -6.98 -9.02
N ILE A 191 -14.41 -5.66 -8.99
CA ILE A 191 -15.36 -4.99 -8.09
C ILE A 191 -16.77 -5.56 -8.21
N GLY A 192 -17.21 -5.93 -9.41
CA GLY A 192 -18.52 -6.53 -9.65
C GLY A 192 -18.64 -7.94 -9.05
N SER A 193 -17.62 -8.78 -9.21
CA SER A 193 -17.58 -10.12 -8.59
C SER A 193 -17.57 -10.03 -7.08
N ILE A 194 -16.74 -9.16 -6.51
CA ILE A 194 -16.64 -8.94 -5.06
C ILE A 194 -17.99 -8.46 -4.50
N ALA A 195 -18.61 -7.47 -5.14
CA ALA A 195 -19.92 -6.97 -4.73
C ALA A 195 -21.00 -8.05 -4.79
N GLY A 196 -21.05 -8.83 -5.88
CA GLY A 196 -21.97 -9.94 -6.03
C GLY A 196 -21.83 -11.00 -4.95
N LEU A 197 -20.59 -11.43 -4.66
CA LEU A 197 -20.30 -12.43 -3.62
C LEU A 197 -20.65 -11.92 -2.22
N LEU A 198 -20.37 -10.65 -1.92
CA LEU A 198 -20.75 -10.05 -0.63
C LEU A 198 -22.28 -9.97 -0.47
N MET A 199 -23.01 -9.62 -1.52
CA MET A 199 -24.49 -9.63 -1.50
C MET A 199 -25.04 -11.06 -1.36
N GLN A 200 -24.47 -12.03 -2.07
CA GLN A 200 -24.83 -13.43 -1.92
C GLN A 200 -24.56 -13.95 -0.48
N GLY A 201 -23.50 -13.46 0.17
CA GLY A 201 -23.18 -13.76 1.58
C GLY A 201 -24.06 -13.04 2.59
N GLY A 202 -25.03 -12.21 2.15
CA GLY A 202 -26.03 -11.56 3.01
C GLY A 202 -25.75 -10.09 3.33
N ARG A 203 -24.80 -9.43 2.66
CA ARG A 203 -24.70 -7.96 2.76
C ARG A 203 -25.80 -7.30 1.93
N SER A 204 -26.38 -6.23 2.48
CA SER A 204 -27.37 -5.43 1.76
C SER A 204 -26.77 -4.80 0.51
N GLY A 205 -27.48 -4.83 -0.62
CA GLY A 205 -27.10 -4.07 -1.81
C GLY A 205 -26.97 -2.55 -1.55
N LYS A 206 -27.67 -2.05 -0.51
CA LYS A 206 -27.57 -0.64 -0.07
C LYS A 206 -26.35 -0.33 0.80
N THR A 207 -25.53 -1.35 1.17
CA THR A 207 -24.29 -1.11 1.94
C THR A 207 -23.43 -0.08 1.21
N PRO A 208 -23.00 1.00 1.89
CA PRO A 208 -22.16 2.02 1.28
C PRO A 208 -20.81 1.45 0.81
N VAL A 209 -20.36 1.93 -0.34
CA VAL A 209 -19.04 1.60 -0.92
C VAL A 209 -18.36 2.89 -1.35
N ALA A 210 -17.08 3.05 -0.97
CA ALA A 210 -16.22 4.11 -1.46
C ALA A 210 -15.14 3.55 -2.38
N VAL A 211 -14.92 4.19 -3.54
CA VAL A 211 -13.73 3.97 -4.37
C VAL A 211 -12.83 5.17 -4.20
N ILE A 212 -11.58 4.93 -3.77
CA ILE A 212 -10.57 5.96 -3.52
C ILE A 212 -9.40 5.69 -4.44
N MET A 213 -9.27 6.51 -5.49
CA MET A 213 -8.22 6.42 -6.50
C MET A 213 -7.07 7.36 -6.15
N SER A 214 -5.83 6.90 -6.34
CA SER A 214 -4.60 7.69 -6.19
C SER A 214 -4.54 8.47 -4.87
N ALA A 215 -4.95 7.82 -3.78
CA ALA A 215 -5.04 8.42 -2.45
C ALA A 215 -3.75 9.18 -2.06
N THR A 216 -3.91 10.33 -1.43
CA THR A 216 -2.82 11.23 -0.98
C THR A 216 -2.04 11.93 -2.08
N THR A 217 -2.39 11.77 -3.33
CA THR A 217 -1.75 12.46 -4.46
C THR A 217 -2.64 13.60 -4.99
N ALA A 218 -2.09 14.43 -5.87
CA ALA A 218 -2.86 15.49 -6.56
C ALA A 218 -3.97 14.92 -7.48
N GLN A 219 -3.92 13.62 -7.80
CA GLN A 219 -4.90 12.93 -8.63
C GLN A 219 -5.92 12.15 -7.78
N GLU A 220 -5.97 12.39 -6.46
CA GLU A 220 -6.94 11.72 -5.59
C GLU A 220 -8.38 12.01 -6.04
N ARG A 221 -9.15 10.95 -6.23
CA ARG A 221 -10.58 11.01 -6.50
C ARG A 221 -11.32 10.03 -5.61
N ILE A 222 -12.45 10.47 -5.05
CA ILE A 222 -13.28 9.68 -4.16
C ILE A 222 -14.69 9.65 -4.74
N PHE A 223 -15.27 8.45 -4.84
CA PHE A 223 -16.67 8.24 -5.22
C PHE A 223 -17.35 7.39 -4.17
N ILE A 224 -18.57 7.76 -3.82
CA ILE A 224 -19.42 6.99 -2.91
C ILE A 224 -20.63 6.47 -3.68
N GLY A 225 -20.85 5.19 -3.59
CA GLY A 225 -22.01 4.49 -4.14
C GLY A 225 -22.51 3.44 -3.18
N THR A 226 -23.23 2.43 -3.72
CA THR A 226 -23.73 1.29 -2.96
C THR A 226 -23.18 -0.01 -3.53
N LEU A 227 -23.26 -1.08 -2.76
CA LEU A 227 -22.73 -2.38 -3.16
C LEU A 227 -23.41 -2.89 -4.46
N GLU A 228 -24.72 -2.57 -4.67
CA GLU A 228 -25.45 -2.95 -5.86
C GLU A 228 -25.08 -2.13 -7.11
N SER A 229 -24.64 -0.87 -6.95
CA SER A 229 -24.37 0.04 -8.07
C SER A 229 -22.89 0.19 -8.41
N ILE A 230 -22.00 -0.11 -7.46
CA ILE A 230 -20.59 0.32 -7.53
C ILE A 230 -19.83 -0.20 -8.75
N ALA A 231 -20.20 -1.36 -9.30
CA ALA A 231 -19.53 -1.91 -10.47
C ALA A 231 -19.77 -1.06 -11.74
N ASP A 232 -21.01 -0.59 -11.92
CA ASP A 232 -21.37 0.27 -13.04
C ASP A 232 -20.92 1.72 -12.79
N ASP A 233 -21.02 2.17 -11.55
CA ASP A 233 -20.52 3.48 -11.14
C ASP A 233 -19.03 3.62 -11.41
N ALA A 234 -18.21 2.65 -11.02
CA ALA A 234 -16.76 2.67 -11.23
C ALA A 234 -16.39 2.75 -12.72
N LYS A 235 -17.14 2.08 -13.60
CA LYS A 235 -16.96 2.16 -15.05
C LYS A 235 -17.38 3.53 -15.60
N ARG A 236 -18.54 4.02 -15.19
CA ARG A 236 -19.08 5.33 -15.61
C ARG A 236 -18.12 6.45 -15.22
N GLU A 237 -17.61 6.42 -14.00
CA GLU A 237 -16.70 7.40 -13.43
C GLU A 237 -15.25 7.21 -13.90
N LYS A 238 -14.96 6.17 -14.69
CA LYS A 238 -13.62 5.87 -15.24
C LYS A 238 -12.54 5.81 -14.15
N PHE A 239 -12.81 5.07 -13.07
CA PHE A 239 -11.80 4.81 -12.06
C PHE A 239 -10.72 3.86 -12.59
N GLU A 240 -9.47 4.18 -12.28
CA GLU A 240 -8.29 3.42 -12.69
C GLU A 240 -7.40 3.07 -11.48
N ALA A 241 -6.50 2.12 -11.67
CA ALA A 241 -5.51 1.79 -10.65
C ALA A 241 -4.39 2.87 -10.60
N PRO A 242 -3.85 3.14 -9.40
CA PRO A 242 -4.13 2.48 -8.14
C PRO A 242 -5.40 3.00 -7.46
N ALA A 243 -6.23 2.07 -6.97
CA ALA A 243 -7.44 2.41 -6.24
C ALA A 243 -7.71 1.41 -5.12
N LEU A 244 -8.35 1.90 -4.06
CA LEU A 244 -8.85 1.11 -2.94
C LEU A 244 -10.38 1.14 -2.95
N ILE A 245 -10.99 0.04 -2.52
CA ILE A 245 -12.43 -0.06 -2.34
C ILE A 245 -12.69 -0.24 -0.85
N VAL A 246 -13.51 0.62 -0.28
CA VAL A 246 -13.96 0.53 1.12
C VAL A 246 -15.42 0.14 1.12
N ILE A 247 -15.81 -0.85 1.90
CA ILE A 247 -17.18 -1.40 1.93
C ILE A 247 -17.66 -1.45 3.38
N GLY A 248 -18.76 -0.80 3.69
CA GLY A 248 -19.37 -0.87 5.02
C GLY A 248 -20.01 0.43 5.50
N GLU A 249 -20.84 0.30 6.54
CA GLU A 249 -21.59 1.41 7.14
C GLU A 249 -20.71 2.53 7.70
N ILE A 250 -19.44 2.25 7.96
CA ILE A 250 -18.47 3.24 8.45
C ILE A 250 -18.31 4.43 7.50
N ILE A 251 -18.63 4.25 6.21
CA ILE A 251 -18.54 5.30 5.18
C ILE A 251 -19.51 6.45 5.48
N SER A 252 -20.66 6.18 6.13
CA SER A 252 -21.63 7.20 6.53
C SER A 252 -21.04 8.24 7.49
N MET A 253 -19.92 7.91 8.15
CA MET A 253 -19.22 8.85 9.01
C MET A 253 -18.60 10.03 8.26
N ARG A 254 -18.30 9.86 6.97
CA ARG A 254 -17.77 10.91 6.11
C ARG A 254 -18.65 12.15 6.12
N ASP A 255 -19.97 11.98 5.95
CA ASP A 255 -20.93 13.08 5.96
C ASP A 255 -20.98 13.75 7.35
N ARG A 256 -20.94 12.96 8.41
CA ARG A 256 -20.96 13.46 9.80
C ARG A 256 -19.67 14.22 10.15
N LEU A 257 -18.55 13.91 9.50
CA LEU A 257 -17.26 14.58 9.70
C LEU A 257 -17.06 15.77 8.74
N GLY A 258 -18.11 16.19 8.03
CA GLY A 258 -18.09 17.33 7.12
C GLY A 258 -17.15 17.12 5.94
N VAL A 259 -17.67 16.63 4.83
CA VAL A 259 -16.90 16.55 3.59
C VAL A 259 -16.53 17.95 3.15
N PRO A 260 -15.25 18.25 2.81
CA PRO A 260 -14.95 19.51 2.14
C PRO A 260 -15.79 19.59 0.85
N THR A 261 -16.55 20.63 0.70
CA THR A 261 -17.00 21.06 -0.62
C THR A 261 -15.73 21.29 -1.43
N LEU A 262 -15.43 20.38 -2.36
CA LEU A 262 -14.40 20.56 -3.38
C LEU A 262 -14.80 21.71 -4.28
#